data_b09827d1f6579511368277101d4824f9
#
_entry.id   b09827d1f6579511368277101d4824f9
#
_cell.length_a   1.000
_cell.length_b   1.000
_cell.length_c   1.000
_cell.angle_alpha   90.00
_cell.angle_beta   90.00
_cell.angle_gamma   90.00
#
_symmetry.space_group_name_H-M   'P 1'
#
loop_
_entity.id
_entity.type
_entity.pdbx_description
1 polymer ?
#
loop_
_entity_poly.entity_id
_entity_poly.type
_entity_poly.pdbx_seq_one_letter_code
_entity_poly.pdbx_strand_id
1 'polypeptide(L)'
;MTPYRIELRPAAARALRKLDPAIRFRIQGAVALLADDPRPPASRPLRGRPGYRVRVGDYRIIYTIADDVLLIVVVALGHRREVYDR
;
A
#
# COMPACT_ATOMS: atom_id res chain seq x y z
N MET A 1 -2.53 -6.23 20.93
CA MET A 1 -2.23 -5.04 20.14
C MET A 1 -3.29 -4.87 19.07
N THR A 2 -3.80 -3.66 18.88
CA THR A 2 -4.87 -3.39 17.92
C THR A 2 -4.26 -3.12 16.55
N PRO A 3 -4.62 -3.89 15.52
CA PRO A 3 -4.11 -3.62 14.18
C PRO A 3 -4.71 -2.34 13.61
N TYR A 4 -4.01 -1.76 12.63
CA TYR A 4 -4.52 -0.63 11.88
C TYR A 4 -5.64 -1.07 10.95
N ARG A 5 -6.62 -0.18 10.74
CA ARG A 5 -7.60 -0.40 9.69
C ARG A 5 -6.97 -0.08 8.35
N ILE A 6 -7.44 -0.77 7.32
CA ILE A 6 -6.97 -0.54 5.95
C ILE A 6 -8.13 -0.02 5.11
N GLU A 7 -7.93 1.11 4.47
CA GLU A 7 -8.88 1.64 3.49
C GLU A 7 -8.17 1.81 2.17
N LEU A 8 -8.86 1.46 1.08
CA LEU A 8 -8.33 1.67 -0.26
C LEU A 8 -9.08 2.82 -0.92
N ARG A 9 -8.34 3.78 -1.46
CA ARG A 9 -8.95 4.80 -2.30
C ARG A 9 -9.57 4.13 -3.52
N PRO A 10 -10.60 4.74 -4.13
CA PRO A 10 -11.28 4.14 -5.28
C PRO A 10 -10.33 3.74 -6.42
N ALA A 11 -9.34 4.58 -6.72
CA ALA A 11 -8.38 4.26 -7.76
C ALA A 11 -7.55 3.03 -7.41
N ALA A 12 -7.13 2.91 -6.14
CA ALA A 12 -6.37 1.74 -5.69
C ALA A 12 -7.22 0.48 -5.74
N ALA A 13 -8.48 0.57 -5.32
CA ALA A 13 -9.40 -0.56 -5.36
C ALA A 13 -9.63 -1.04 -6.80
N ARG A 14 -9.80 -0.10 -7.74
CA ARG A 14 -9.95 -0.45 -9.15
C ARG A 14 -8.70 -1.12 -9.70
N ALA A 15 -7.53 -0.57 -9.37
CA ALA A 15 -6.26 -1.14 -9.82
C ALA A 15 -6.08 -2.56 -9.30
N LEU A 16 -6.43 -2.79 -8.04
CA LEU A 16 -6.34 -4.12 -7.44
C LEU A 16 -7.22 -5.13 -8.17
N ARG A 17 -8.45 -4.74 -8.50
CA ARG A 17 -9.38 -5.64 -9.20
C ARG A 17 -8.90 -6.03 -10.60
N LYS A 18 -8.10 -5.19 -11.24
CA LYS A 18 -7.60 -5.45 -12.60
C LYS A 18 -6.36 -6.33 -12.64
N LEU A 19 -5.76 -6.63 -11.50
CA LEU A 19 -4.57 -7.47 -11.46
C LEU A 19 -4.92 -8.94 -11.69
N ASP A 20 -3.96 -9.69 -12.26
CA ASP A 20 -4.08 -11.13 -12.34
C ASP A 20 -4.30 -11.72 -10.94
N PRO A 21 -5.10 -12.79 -10.80
CA PRO A 21 -5.42 -13.34 -9.47
C PRO A 21 -4.19 -13.62 -8.59
N ALA A 22 -3.12 -14.18 -9.16
CA ALA A 22 -1.92 -14.49 -8.37
C ALA A 22 -1.25 -13.21 -7.84
N ILE A 23 -1.16 -12.18 -8.69
CA ILE A 23 -0.58 -10.90 -8.30
C ILE A 23 -1.48 -10.21 -7.28
N ARG A 24 -2.79 -10.21 -7.53
CA ARG A 24 -3.76 -9.62 -6.62
C ARG A 24 -3.64 -10.24 -5.23
N PHE A 25 -3.52 -11.56 -5.17
CA PHE A 25 -3.38 -12.26 -3.89
C PHE A 25 -2.12 -11.81 -3.14
N ARG A 26 -1.01 -11.68 -3.86
CA ARG A 26 0.24 -11.22 -3.24
C ARG A 26 0.13 -9.79 -2.73
N ILE A 27 -0.50 -8.91 -3.50
CA ILE A 27 -0.69 -7.51 -3.09
C ILE A 27 -1.61 -7.44 -1.88
N GLN A 28 -2.70 -8.19 -1.88
CA GLN A 28 -3.62 -8.24 -0.74
C GLN A 28 -2.91 -8.72 0.53
N GLY A 29 -2.05 -9.73 0.40
CA GLY A 29 -1.27 -10.21 1.54
C GLY A 29 -0.31 -9.15 2.07
N ALA A 30 0.36 -8.43 1.18
CA ALA A 30 1.27 -7.36 1.59
C ALA A 30 0.52 -6.22 2.28
N VAL A 31 -0.65 -5.84 1.75
CA VAL A 31 -1.49 -4.81 2.38
C VAL A 31 -1.93 -5.25 3.77
N ALA A 32 -2.35 -6.51 3.91
CA ALA A 32 -2.79 -7.03 5.21
C ALA A 32 -1.67 -6.97 6.25
N LEU A 33 -0.44 -7.23 5.85
CA LEU A 33 0.70 -7.15 6.77
C LEU A 33 0.96 -5.73 7.27
N LEU A 34 0.60 -4.71 6.49
CA LEU A 34 0.74 -3.32 6.92
C LEU A 34 -0.12 -3.01 8.15
N ALA A 35 -1.22 -3.73 8.32
CA ALA A 35 -2.09 -3.53 9.49
C ALA A 35 -1.35 -3.84 10.80
N ASP A 36 -0.42 -4.79 10.77
CA ASP A 36 0.36 -5.17 11.95
C ASP A 36 1.67 -4.39 12.03
N ASP A 37 2.23 -4.00 10.91
CA ASP A 37 3.48 -3.24 10.84
C ASP A 37 3.41 -2.23 9.71
N PRO A 38 2.97 -1.00 9.99
CA PRO A 38 2.80 0.03 8.95
C PRO A 38 4.10 0.48 8.28
N ARG A 39 5.23 0.26 8.93
CA ARG A 39 6.55 0.65 8.41
C ARG A 39 7.47 -0.55 8.34
N PRO A 40 7.15 -1.56 7.50
CA PRO A 40 8.00 -2.74 7.40
C PRO A 40 9.37 -2.38 6.82
N PRO A 41 10.37 -3.24 6.97
CA PRO A 41 11.72 -2.97 6.45
C PRO A 41 11.76 -2.62 4.97
N ALA A 42 10.83 -3.14 4.17
CA ALA A 42 10.79 -2.87 2.74
C ALA A 42 10.14 -1.52 2.41
N SER A 43 9.52 -0.84 3.39
CA SER A 43 8.89 0.45 3.13
C SER A 43 9.91 1.57 3.08
N ARG A 44 9.57 2.63 2.33
CA ARG A 44 10.38 3.84 2.25
C ARG A 44 9.45 5.05 2.25
N PRO A 45 9.84 6.14 2.92
CA PRO A 45 9.03 7.36 2.87
C PRO A 45 9.05 7.96 1.47
N LEU A 46 7.94 8.61 1.12
CA LEU A 46 7.84 9.33 -0.15
C LEU A 46 8.65 10.63 -0.08
N ARG A 47 9.15 11.08 -1.22
CA ARG A 47 9.86 12.35 -1.31
C ARG A 47 8.86 13.48 -1.50
N GLY A 48 9.01 14.55 -0.72
CA GLY A 48 8.27 15.80 -0.91
C GLY A 48 6.80 15.75 -0.53
N ARG A 49 6.33 14.66 0.05
CA ARG A 49 4.94 14.55 0.52
C ARG A 49 4.83 13.47 1.58
N PRO A 50 3.80 13.53 2.43
CA PRO A 50 3.57 12.47 3.42
C PRO A 50 3.23 11.14 2.75
N GLY A 51 3.64 10.06 3.38
CA GLY A 51 3.29 8.73 2.94
C GLY A 51 4.50 7.85 2.72
N TYR A 52 4.20 6.63 2.32
CA TYR A 52 5.20 5.57 2.17
C TYR A 52 4.92 4.77 0.92
N ARG A 53 5.95 4.10 0.44
CA ARG A 53 5.81 3.08 -0.57
C ARG A 53 6.39 1.77 -0.08
N VAL A 54 5.82 0.67 -0.54
CA VAL A 54 6.38 -0.66 -0.34
C VAL A 54 6.35 -1.39 -1.67
N ARG A 55 7.41 -2.13 -1.97
CA ARG A 55 7.51 -2.91 -3.20
C ARG A 55 7.11 -4.35 -2.94
N VAL A 56 6.37 -4.91 -3.92
CA VAL A 56 5.97 -6.31 -3.93
C VAL A 56 6.30 -6.83 -5.32
N GLY A 57 7.50 -7.44 -5.48
CA GLY A 57 8.00 -7.78 -6.80
C GLY A 57 8.16 -6.53 -7.66
N ASP A 58 7.53 -6.52 -8.81
CA ASP A 58 7.55 -5.35 -9.72
C ASP A 58 6.42 -4.36 -9.45
N TYR A 59 5.68 -4.54 -8.35
CA TYR A 59 4.54 -3.70 -8.02
C TYR A 59 4.88 -2.80 -6.86
N ARG A 60 4.17 -1.68 -6.77
CA ARG A 60 4.30 -0.72 -5.66
C ARG A 60 2.95 -0.46 -5.04
N ILE A 61 2.97 -0.29 -3.73
CA ILE A 61 1.82 0.15 -2.95
C ILE A 61 2.20 1.49 -2.33
N ILE A 62 1.40 2.52 -2.61
CA ILE A 62 1.58 3.87 -2.05
C ILE A 62 0.49 4.05 -1.00
N TYR A 63 0.88 4.43 0.20
CA TYR A 63 -0.07 4.53 1.30
C TYR A 63 0.33 5.61 2.29
N THR A 64 -0.65 6.06 3.07
CA THR A 64 -0.43 6.99 4.18
C THR A 64 -0.77 6.29 5.49
N ILE A 65 -0.21 6.81 6.58
CA ILE A 65 -0.40 6.26 7.91
C ILE A 65 -0.91 7.37 8.81
N ALA A 66 -2.02 7.13 9.50
CA ALA A 66 -2.55 8.01 10.53
C ALA A 66 -2.46 7.25 11.85
N ASP A 67 -1.34 7.44 12.56
CA ASP A 67 -1.08 6.69 13.80
C ASP A 67 -2.06 7.02 14.91
N ASP A 68 -2.56 8.24 14.94
CA ASP A 68 -3.48 8.68 15.99
C ASP A 68 -4.82 7.97 15.95
N VAL A 69 -5.25 7.53 14.76
CA VAL A 69 -6.52 6.82 14.59
C VAL A 69 -6.33 5.40 14.06
N LEU A 70 -5.09 4.93 14.01
CA LEU A 70 -4.74 3.57 13.58
C LEU A 70 -5.33 3.25 12.20
N LEU A 71 -5.06 4.12 11.23
CA LEU A 71 -5.61 4.00 9.88
C LEU A 71 -4.50 4.04 8.84
N ILE A 72 -4.57 3.12 7.89
CA ILE A 72 -3.73 3.13 6.69
C ILE A 72 -4.64 3.33 5.50
N VAL A 73 -4.31 4.30 4.65
CA VAL A 73 -5.04 4.54 3.40
C VAL A 73 -4.13 4.19 2.25
N VAL A 74 -4.52 3.18 1.48
CA VAL A 74 -3.81 2.83 0.25
C VAL A 74 -4.28 3.77 -0.84
N VAL A 75 -3.38 4.64 -1.28
CA VAL A 75 -3.67 5.71 -2.23
C VAL A 75 -3.57 5.22 -3.66
N ALA A 76 -2.57 4.40 -3.94
CA ALA A 76 -2.33 3.89 -5.29
C ALA A 76 -1.59 2.56 -5.20
N LEU A 77 -1.77 1.72 -6.19
CA LEU A 77 -1.00 0.51 -6.36
C LEU A 77 -0.96 0.13 -7.84
N GLY A 78 0.06 -0.60 -8.22
CA GLY A 78 0.21 -1.03 -9.59
C GLY A 78 1.64 -1.36 -9.92
N HIS A 79 1.88 -1.65 -11.21
CA HIS A 79 3.22 -1.94 -11.69
C HIS A 79 4.10 -0.70 -11.50
N ARG A 80 5.38 -0.93 -11.17
CA ARG A 80 6.33 0.17 -10.90
C ARG A 80 6.42 1.20 -12.02
N ARG A 81 6.08 0.82 -13.25
CA ARG A 81 6.08 1.73 -14.40
C ARG A 81 4.86 2.64 -14.43
N GLU A 82 3.81 2.29 -13.71
CA GLU A 82 2.53 3.00 -13.72
C GLU A 82 2.32 3.84 -12.47
N VAL A 83 3.06 3.53 -11.40
CA VAL A 83 2.88 4.17 -10.09
C VAL A 83 4.17 4.85 -9.68
N TYR A 84 4.11 6.17 -9.56
CA TYR A 84 5.26 6.98 -9.18
C TYR A 84 5.16 7.39 -7.72
N ASP A 85 6.31 7.46 -7.05
CA ASP A 85 6.40 7.79 -5.63
C ASP A 85 6.97 9.19 -5.39
N ARG A 86 6.83 10.09 -6.34
CA ARG A 86 7.26 11.47 -6.20
C ARG A 86 6.46 12.22 -5.17
#